data_26302e2687cc1ade207286f42258b2e3
#
_entry.id   26302e2687cc1ade207286f42258b2e3
#
_cell.length_a   1.000
_cell.length_b   1.000
_cell.length_c   1.000
_cell.angle_alpha   90.00
_cell.angle_beta   90.00
_cell.angle_gamma   90.00
#
_symmetry.space_group_name_H-M   'P 1'
#
loop_
_entity.id
_entity.type
_entity.pdbx_description
1 polymer ?
#
loop_
_entity_poly.entity_id
_entity_poly.type
_entity_poly.pdbx_seq_one_letter_code
_entity_poly.pdbx_strand_id
1 'polypeptide(L)'
;MTIWVWPESLWAPISFTMAYLEQIGHNTEEWKDYWCSKDAQVYQFIGADNIYFYGVAEMGMFMALQGKDNLTTHPADGQMQLPILVANNHILFLDKKASSSGSVKPPMAADLLHYYTAEQLRMHYLGLGLGQRSVSFQPKPLNPNAKPDEADPVLKDGFLLSNVFNRIIRTCIYTTQKYYDGVMPVGEVSAPVLEAAKKAILDYERFMYRFEFHQATYVLDTYIRKASKLMVKQLGDADKKEDAQLRRQTLIDVFHMIRTAAVLLHPMAPEGTEKILEYLQLDKSFWSWDHIFEPISFFCGGQDHKLKFLEPRVDFFTRHPSQFAQSEGTEQ
;
A
#
# COMPACT_ATOMS: atom_id res chain seq x y z
N MET A 1 -22.74 -31.86 25.55
CA MET A 1 -21.84 -31.72 24.41
C MET A 1 -21.81 -30.22 24.08
N THR A 2 -20.68 -29.57 24.22
CA THR A 2 -20.57 -28.15 23.92
C THR A 2 -20.29 -28.01 22.42
N ILE A 3 -21.14 -27.25 21.71
CA ILE A 3 -20.91 -26.96 20.30
C ILE A 3 -19.74 -25.99 20.25
N TRP A 4 -18.74 -26.34 19.47
CA TRP A 4 -17.59 -25.47 19.29
C TRP A 4 -17.91 -24.37 18.24
N VAL A 5 -17.54 -23.13 18.52
CA VAL A 5 -17.91 -21.95 17.75
C VAL A 5 -17.38 -21.92 16.31
N TRP A 6 -16.33 -22.66 15.99
CA TRP A 6 -15.68 -22.65 14.68
C TRP A 6 -16.61 -22.90 13.49
N PRO A 7 -17.53 -23.92 13.51
CA PRO A 7 -18.45 -24.09 12.39
C PRO A 7 -19.31 -22.85 12.09
N GLU A 8 -19.70 -22.09 13.11
CA GLU A 8 -20.47 -20.87 12.95
C GLU A 8 -19.59 -19.73 12.45
N SER A 9 -18.33 -19.65 12.91
CA SER A 9 -17.37 -18.61 12.50
C SER A 9 -17.04 -18.67 11.02
N LEU A 10 -17.10 -19.85 10.40
CA LEU A 10 -16.80 -20.02 8.97
C LEU A 10 -17.87 -19.40 8.06
N TRP A 11 -19.10 -19.18 8.57
CA TRP A 11 -20.18 -18.48 7.87
C TRP A 11 -20.15 -16.95 8.09
N ALA A 12 -19.42 -16.49 9.06
CA ALA A 12 -19.40 -15.08 9.44
C ALA A 12 -19.07 -14.12 8.26
N PRO A 13 -18.14 -14.41 7.35
CA PRO A 13 -17.85 -13.52 6.22
C PRO A 13 -19.08 -13.30 5.32
N ILE A 14 -19.93 -14.33 5.12
CA ILE A 14 -21.18 -14.19 4.36
C ILE A 14 -22.16 -13.28 5.12
N SER A 15 -22.33 -13.52 6.43
CA SER A 15 -23.17 -12.67 7.28
C SER A 15 -22.70 -11.21 7.30
N PHE A 16 -21.39 -10.97 7.27
CA PHE A 16 -20.83 -9.61 7.17
C PHE A 16 -21.17 -8.96 5.82
N THR A 17 -21.15 -9.71 4.73
CA THR A 17 -21.59 -9.22 3.42
C THR A 17 -23.06 -8.80 3.47
N MET A 18 -23.94 -9.62 4.07
CA MET A 18 -25.35 -9.29 4.24
C MET A 18 -25.57 -8.05 5.11
N ALA A 19 -24.86 -7.94 6.24
CA ALA A 19 -24.96 -6.80 7.14
C ALA A 19 -24.46 -5.51 6.47
N TYR A 20 -23.42 -5.58 5.66
CA TYR A 20 -22.92 -4.45 4.88
C TYR A 20 -23.94 -3.99 3.83
N LEU A 21 -24.55 -4.93 3.09
CA LEU A 21 -25.57 -4.62 2.10
C LEU A 21 -26.78 -3.91 2.77
N GLU A 22 -27.24 -4.40 3.93
CA GLU A 22 -28.27 -3.75 4.70
C GLU A 22 -27.89 -2.32 5.10
N GLN A 23 -26.65 -2.13 5.58
CA GLN A 23 -26.14 -0.80 5.98
C GLN A 23 -26.14 0.22 4.85
N ILE A 24 -25.86 -0.21 3.63
CA ILE A 24 -25.84 0.67 2.44
C ILE A 24 -27.20 0.75 1.72
N GLY A 25 -28.26 0.15 2.29
CA GLY A 25 -29.62 0.18 1.76
C GLY A 25 -29.88 -0.75 0.58
N HIS A 26 -29.04 -1.76 0.39
CA HIS A 26 -29.21 -2.78 -0.63
C HIS A 26 -30.01 -3.99 -0.09
N ASN A 27 -30.50 -4.83 -0.99
CA ASN A 27 -31.14 -6.08 -0.62
C ASN A 27 -30.09 -7.06 -0.09
N THR A 28 -30.32 -7.60 1.10
CA THR A 28 -29.41 -8.57 1.73
C THR A 28 -29.22 -9.84 0.90
N GLU A 29 -30.21 -10.24 0.08
CA GLU A 29 -30.10 -11.40 -0.83
C GLU A 29 -29.05 -11.22 -1.94
N GLU A 30 -28.61 -9.99 -2.20
CA GLU A 30 -27.51 -9.70 -3.14
C GLU A 30 -26.15 -10.23 -2.65
N TRP A 31 -26.06 -10.74 -1.41
CA TRP A 31 -24.86 -11.43 -0.95
C TRP A 31 -24.43 -12.56 -1.91
N LYS A 32 -25.40 -13.17 -2.63
CA LYS A 32 -25.17 -14.24 -3.59
C LYS A 32 -24.34 -13.79 -4.80
N ASP A 33 -24.46 -12.52 -5.19
CA ASP A 33 -23.67 -11.96 -6.28
C ASP A 33 -22.18 -11.92 -5.95
N TYR A 34 -21.84 -11.78 -4.66
CA TYR A 34 -20.47 -11.74 -4.16
C TYR A 34 -19.87 -13.11 -3.86
N TRP A 35 -20.72 -14.12 -3.60
CA TRP A 35 -20.28 -15.45 -3.13
C TRP A 35 -20.65 -16.58 -4.06
N CYS A 36 -21.64 -16.41 -4.92
CA CYS A 36 -22.20 -17.48 -5.77
C CYS A 36 -22.14 -17.19 -7.26
N SER A 37 -21.87 -15.95 -7.67
CA SER A 37 -21.68 -15.61 -9.08
C SER A 37 -20.44 -16.33 -9.61
N LYS A 38 -20.49 -16.81 -10.86
CA LYS A 38 -19.40 -17.54 -11.52
C LYS A 38 -18.07 -16.76 -11.55
N ASP A 39 -18.14 -15.44 -11.61
CA ASP A 39 -17.00 -14.53 -11.63
C ASP A 39 -16.67 -13.94 -10.26
N ALA A 40 -17.41 -14.32 -9.21
CA ALA A 40 -17.11 -13.92 -7.83
C ALA A 40 -15.75 -14.47 -7.39
N GLN A 41 -14.92 -13.59 -6.84
CA GLN A 41 -13.61 -13.93 -6.29
C GLN A 41 -13.54 -13.50 -4.82
N VAL A 42 -13.53 -14.47 -3.94
CA VAL A 42 -13.42 -14.26 -2.49
C VAL A 42 -11.99 -14.56 -2.06
N TYR A 43 -11.31 -13.57 -1.48
CA TYR A 43 -9.98 -13.72 -0.91
C TYR A 43 -10.05 -13.68 0.61
N GLN A 44 -9.56 -14.75 1.26
CA GLN A 44 -9.50 -14.83 2.70
C GLN A 44 -8.05 -14.82 3.19
N PHE A 45 -7.69 -13.76 3.90
CA PHE A 45 -6.39 -13.63 4.56
C PHE A 45 -6.48 -14.24 5.96
N ILE A 46 -5.73 -15.31 6.19
CA ILE A 46 -5.80 -16.09 7.42
C ILE A 46 -4.41 -16.30 8.04
N GLY A 47 -4.37 -16.61 9.34
CA GLY A 47 -3.17 -17.17 9.96
C GLY A 47 -2.92 -18.60 9.49
N ALA A 48 -1.66 -18.99 9.34
CA ALA A 48 -1.30 -20.34 8.89
C ALA A 48 -1.85 -21.47 9.81
N ASP A 49 -2.07 -21.16 11.07
CA ASP A 49 -2.70 -22.07 12.05
C ASP A 49 -4.21 -22.28 11.81
N ASN A 50 -4.84 -21.50 10.96
CA ASN A 50 -6.26 -21.61 10.61
C ASN A 50 -6.52 -22.30 9.26
N ILE A 51 -5.49 -22.78 8.57
CA ILE A 51 -5.63 -23.42 7.25
C ILE A 51 -6.59 -24.61 7.30
N TYR A 52 -6.58 -25.40 8.39
CA TYR A 52 -7.49 -26.53 8.54
C TYR A 52 -8.96 -26.07 8.50
N PHE A 53 -9.29 -24.99 9.19
CA PHE A 53 -10.67 -24.53 9.30
C PHE A 53 -11.16 -23.94 7.97
N TYR A 54 -10.40 -23.06 7.37
CA TYR A 54 -10.78 -22.36 6.13
C TYR A 54 -10.49 -23.19 4.87
N GLY A 55 -9.42 -23.99 4.86
CA GLY A 55 -9.01 -24.75 3.69
C GLY A 55 -9.64 -26.16 3.60
N VAL A 56 -10.11 -26.71 4.72
CA VAL A 56 -10.73 -28.05 4.73
C VAL A 56 -12.18 -27.98 5.17
N ALA A 57 -12.46 -27.45 6.37
CA ALA A 57 -13.79 -27.49 6.93
C ALA A 57 -14.77 -26.56 6.18
N GLU A 58 -14.42 -25.30 5.96
CA GLU A 58 -15.26 -24.34 5.23
C GLU A 58 -15.51 -24.79 3.79
N MET A 59 -14.46 -25.14 3.06
CA MET A 59 -14.62 -25.62 1.68
C MET A 59 -15.45 -26.90 1.62
N GLY A 60 -15.26 -27.82 2.56
CA GLY A 60 -16.09 -29.02 2.68
C GLY A 60 -17.56 -28.71 2.94
N MET A 61 -17.85 -27.70 3.78
CA MET A 61 -19.21 -27.25 4.05
C MET A 61 -19.83 -26.60 2.80
N PHE A 62 -19.10 -25.72 2.08
CA PHE A 62 -19.58 -25.10 0.86
C PHE A 62 -19.89 -26.14 -0.21
N MET A 63 -19.01 -27.12 -0.40
CA MET A 63 -19.25 -28.23 -1.33
C MET A 63 -20.46 -29.10 -0.91
N ALA A 64 -20.61 -29.36 0.36
CA ALA A 64 -21.73 -30.15 0.88
C ALA A 64 -23.11 -29.51 0.65
N LEU A 65 -23.19 -28.18 0.73
CA LEU A 65 -24.42 -27.41 0.44
C LEU A 65 -24.89 -27.57 -1.00
N GLN A 66 -24.00 -27.88 -1.91
CA GLN A 66 -24.33 -28.03 -3.34
C GLN A 66 -24.89 -29.40 -3.67
N GLY A 67 -24.99 -30.32 -2.68
CA GLY A 67 -25.50 -31.65 -2.82
C GLY A 67 -24.45 -32.65 -3.30
N LYS A 68 -24.78 -33.97 -3.12
CA LYS A 68 -23.83 -35.07 -3.35
C LYS A 68 -23.31 -35.15 -4.79
N ASP A 69 -24.12 -34.73 -5.75
CA ASP A 69 -23.79 -34.81 -7.17
C ASP A 69 -22.93 -33.62 -7.67
N ASN A 70 -22.75 -32.62 -6.82
CA ASN A 70 -22.07 -31.36 -7.15
C ASN A 70 -20.80 -31.13 -6.31
N LEU A 71 -20.18 -32.17 -5.80
CA LEU A 71 -18.90 -32.09 -5.09
C LEU A 71 -17.77 -31.74 -6.08
N THR A 72 -17.57 -30.48 -6.32
CA THR A 72 -16.58 -29.96 -7.27
C THR A 72 -15.76 -28.82 -6.67
N THR A 73 -14.51 -28.71 -7.09
CA THR A 73 -13.65 -27.57 -6.80
C THR A 73 -13.85 -26.41 -7.77
N HIS A 74 -14.73 -26.57 -8.76
CA HIS A 74 -15.09 -25.55 -9.75
C HIS A 74 -16.61 -25.41 -9.77
N PRO A 75 -17.20 -24.72 -8.79
CA PRO A 75 -18.64 -24.54 -8.71
C PRO A 75 -19.20 -23.82 -9.95
N ALA A 76 -20.43 -24.18 -10.30
CA ALA A 76 -21.15 -23.49 -11.38
C ALA A 76 -21.69 -22.13 -10.90
N ASP A 77 -22.21 -21.36 -11.84
CA ASP A 77 -22.92 -20.13 -11.54
C ASP A 77 -24.12 -20.38 -10.62
N GLY A 78 -24.29 -19.52 -9.64
CA GLY A 78 -25.30 -19.66 -8.58
C GLY A 78 -24.92 -20.61 -7.45
N GLN A 79 -23.77 -21.29 -7.52
CA GLN A 79 -23.22 -22.12 -6.44
C GLN A 79 -22.17 -21.36 -5.64
N MET A 80 -21.99 -21.74 -4.36
CA MET A 80 -20.94 -21.16 -3.50
C MET A 80 -19.56 -21.29 -4.15
N GLN A 81 -18.93 -20.19 -4.47
CA GLN A 81 -17.56 -20.19 -5.00
C GLN A 81 -16.58 -20.46 -3.86
N LEU A 82 -15.53 -21.23 -4.13
CA LEU A 82 -14.53 -21.55 -3.12
C LEU A 82 -13.55 -20.40 -2.96
N PRO A 83 -13.29 -19.93 -1.72
CA PRO A 83 -12.36 -18.84 -1.47
C PRO A 83 -10.91 -19.15 -1.87
N ILE A 84 -10.20 -18.13 -2.27
CA ILE A 84 -8.75 -18.15 -2.43
C ILE A 84 -8.13 -17.83 -1.07
N LEU A 85 -7.38 -18.76 -0.49
CA LEU A 85 -6.78 -18.59 0.82
C LEU A 85 -5.37 -18.00 0.70
N VAL A 86 -5.13 -16.96 1.47
CA VAL A 86 -3.81 -16.33 1.61
C VAL A 86 -3.35 -16.50 3.05
N ALA A 87 -2.50 -17.50 3.30
CA ALA A 87 -2.04 -17.81 4.64
C ALA A 87 -0.79 -17.02 5.00
N ASN A 88 -0.83 -16.35 6.15
CA ASN A 88 0.29 -15.61 6.73
C ASN A 88 0.83 -16.33 7.96
N ASN A 89 2.15 -16.36 8.07
CA ASN A 89 2.82 -16.79 9.29
C ASN A 89 2.66 -15.74 10.39
N HIS A 90 3.16 -16.06 11.59
CA HIS A 90 2.96 -15.22 12.76
C HIS A 90 3.92 -14.03 12.80
N ILE A 91 3.41 -12.90 13.29
CA ILE A 91 4.25 -11.83 13.82
C ILE A 91 4.63 -12.24 15.24
N LEU A 92 5.93 -12.35 15.49
CA LEU A 92 6.48 -12.67 16.80
C LEU A 92 6.81 -11.37 17.54
N PHE A 93 6.23 -11.15 18.70
CA PHE A 93 6.58 -10.01 19.53
C PHE A 93 7.68 -10.42 20.51
N LEU A 94 8.81 -9.70 20.48
CA LEU A 94 10.02 -10.07 21.24
C LEU A 94 10.39 -11.55 21.03
N ASP A 95 10.36 -12.01 19.77
CA ASP A 95 10.67 -13.38 19.34
C ASP A 95 9.73 -14.47 19.90
N LYS A 96 8.60 -14.09 20.48
CA LYS A 96 7.61 -15.01 21.02
C LYS A 96 6.25 -14.86 20.31
N LYS A 97 5.59 -15.98 20.09
CA LYS A 97 4.19 -15.97 19.64
C LYS A 97 3.34 -15.27 20.68
N ALA A 98 2.51 -14.33 20.24
CA ALA A 98 1.54 -13.67 21.11
C ALA A 98 0.58 -14.71 21.72
N SER A 99 0.33 -14.61 23.02
CA SER A 99 -0.62 -15.45 23.73
C SER A 99 -1.47 -14.59 24.65
N SER A 100 -2.79 -14.78 24.59
CA SER A 100 -3.73 -14.11 25.50
C SER A 100 -3.54 -14.48 26.96
N SER A 101 -2.96 -15.66 27.22
CA SER A 101 -2.63 -16.17 28.57
C SER A 101 -1.19 -15.94 28.97
N GLY A 102 -0.35 -15.37 28.09
CA GLY A 102 1.05 -15.07 28.36
C GLY A 102 1.24 -13.85 29.28
N SER A 103 2.38 -13.82 29.98
CA SER A 103 2.77 -12.67 30.84
C SER A 103 3.12 -11.42 30.03
N VAL A 104 3.56 -11.59 28.78
CA VAL A 104 3.89 -10.48 27.86
C VAL A 104 2.79 -10.41 26.82
N LYS A 105 2.03 -9.32 26.82
CA LYS A 105 1.02 -9.04 25.81
C LYS A 105 1.67 -8.24 24.66
N PRO A 106 1.42 -8.63 23.39
CA PRO A 106 1.86 -7.81 22.27
C PRO A 106 1.09 -6.49 22.27
N PRO A 107 1.68 -5.41 21.71
CA PRO A 107 0.96 -4.16 21.53
C PRO A 107 -0.23 -4.37 20.60
N MET A 108 -1.33 -3.75 20.91
CA MET A 108 -2.47 -3.66 20.01
C MET A 108 -2.18 -2.64 18.90
N ALA A 109 -2.89 -2.72 17.79
CA ALA A 109 -2.78 -1.72 16.72
C ALA A 109 -3.02 -0.29 17.23
N ALA A 110 -3.98 -0.11 18.15
CA ALA A 110 -4.25 1.17 18.80
C ALA A 110 -3.04 1.70 19.60
N ASP A 111 -2.31 0.82 20.29
CA ASP A 111 -1.12 1.22 21.06
C ASP A 111 -0.01 1.72 20.12
N LEU A 112 0.15 1.06 18.98
CA LEU A 112 1.15 1.44 17.97
C LEU A 112 0.85 2.80 17.33
N LEU A 113 -0.43 3.15 17.16
CA LEU A 113 -0.84 4.44 16.62
C LEU A 113 -0.52 5.64 17.53
N HIS A 114 -0.10 5.42 18.78
CA HIS A 114 0.47 6.47 19.62
C HIS A 114 1.92 6.85 19.26
N TYR A 115 2.58 6.06 18.41
CA TYR A 115 3.99 6.24 18.05
C TYR A 115 4.23 6.35 16.54
N TYR A 116 3.33 5.79 15.73
CA TYR A 116 3.47 5.69 14.29
C TYR A 116 2.21 6.12 13.58
N THR A 117 2.34 6.59 12.35
CA THR A 117 1.17 6.78 11.47
C THR A 117 0.70 5.42 10.94
N ALA A 118 -0.57 5.35 10.55
CA ALA A 118 -1.13 4.14 9.94
C ALA A 118 -0.36 3.74 8.66
N GLU A 119 0.04 4.70 7.84
CA GLU A 119 0.80 4.45 6.61
C GLU A 119 2.19 3.87 6.89
N GLN A 120 2.88 4.35 7.93
CA GLN A 120 4.17 3.78 8.35
C GLN A 120 4.02 2.31 8.77
N LEU A 121 3.00 2.00 9.56
CA LEU A 121 2.71 0.62 9.99
C LEU A 121 2.32 -0.28 8.82
N ARG A 122 1.45 0.20 7.92
CA ARG A 122 1.04 -0.56 6.72
C ARG A 122 2.24 -0.91 5.84
N MET A 123 3.10 0.06 5.55
CA MET A 123 4.33 -0.19 4.79
C MET A 123 5.22 -1.21 5.46
N HIS A 124 5.42 -1.09 6.78
CA HIS A 124 6.24 -2.03 7.54
C HIS A 124 5.66 -3.45 7.50
N TYR A 125 4.36 -3.63 7.84
CA TYR A 125 3.73 -4.95 7.87
C TYR A 125 3.73 -5.63 6.50
N LEU A 126 3.46 -4.90 5.43
CA LEU A 126 3.51 -5.45 4.07
C LEU A 126 4.93 -5.84 3.67
N GLY A 127 5.95 -5.13 4.19
CA GLY A 127 7.36 -5.43 3.96
C GLY A 127 7.90 -6.66 4.71
N LEU A 128 7.19 -7.19 5.72
CA LEU A 128 7.69 -8.30 6.56
C LEU A 128 7.82 -9.64 5.84
N GLY A 129 7.08 -9.90 4.76
CA GLY A 129 7.15 -11.18 4.04
C GLY A 129 6.49 -12.35 4.80
N LEU A 130 5.40 -12.09 5.49
CA LEU A 130 4.70 -13.07 6.33
C LEU A 130 4.17 -14.30 5.59
N GLY A 131 3.99 -14.24 4.28
CA GLY A 131 3.66 -15.41 3.45
C GLY A 131 4.77 -16.46 3.42
N GLN A 132 6.00 -16.11 3.77
CA GLN A 132 7.15 -17.02 3.70
C GLN A 132 7.59 -17.56 5.06
N ARG A 133 7.53 -16.73 6.11
CA ARG A 133 8.02 -17.08 7.46
C ARG A 133 7.41 -16.21 8.53
N SER A 134 7.47 -16.68 9.77
CA SER A 134 7.24 -15.84 10.95
C SER A 134 8.38 -14.82 11.11
N VAL A 135 8.03 -13.59 11.46
CA VAL A 135 8.99 -12.47 11.58
C VAL A 135 8.83 -11.80 12.93
N SER A 136 9.95 -11.50 13.58
CA SER A 136 9.96 -10.73 14.82
C SER A 136 9.58 -9.28 14.55
N PHE A 137 8.70 -8.72 15.39
CA PHE A 137 8.32 -7.33 15.41
C PHE A 137 8.67 -6.73 16.77
N GLN A 138 9.61 -5.80 16.77
CA GLN A 138 10.15 -5.18 17.98
C GLN A 138 10.10 -3.66 17.81
N PRO A 139 8.90 -3.05 17.88
CA PRO A 139 8.77 -1.61 17.76
C PRO A 139 9.52 -0.94 18.94
N LYS A 140 10.44 -0.04 18.63
CA LYS A 140 11.39 0.52 19.59
C LYS A 140 10.75 1.13 20.84
N PRO A 141 9.68 1.96 20.74
CA PRO A 141 9.05 2.54 21.91
C PRO A 141 8.42 1.53 22.87
N LEU A 142 8.10 0.33 22.38
CA LEU A 142 7.43 -0.72 23.14
C LEU A 142 8.38 -1.87 23.51
N ASN A 143 9.61 -1.85 23.02
CA ASN A 143 10.64 -2.83 23.34
C ASN A 143 11.47 -2.35 24.54
N PRO A 144 11.32 -2.95 25.73
CA PRO A 144 12.06 -2.52 26.91
C PRO A 144 13.59 -2.74 26.81
N ASN A 145 14.02 -3.57 25.88
CA ASN A 145 15.43 -3.89 25.65
C ASN A 145 16.04 -3.16 24.43
N ALA A 146 15.29 -2.23 23.82
CA ALA A 146 15.78 -1.49 22.67
C ALA A 146 16.99 -0.60 23.05
N LYS A 147 18.04 -0.68 22.25
CA LYS A 147 19.20 0.18 22.41
C LYS A 147 18.90 1.58 21.84
N PRO A 148 19.40 2.64 22.46
CA PRO A 148 19.16 4.02 22.00
C PRO A 148 19.60 4.28 20.54
N ASP A 149 20.69 3.65 20.12
CA ASP A 149 21.32 3.79 18.81
C ASP A 149 20.74 2.83 17.75
N GLU A 150 19.90 1.88 18.14
CA GLU A 150 19.27 0.93 17.24
C GLU A 150 18.18 1.61 16.41
N ALA A 151 18.25 1.43 15.08
CA ALA A 151 17.24 1.98 14.18
C ALA A 151 15.88 1.30 14.40
N ASP A 152 14.84 2.10 14.52
CA ASP A 152 13.46 1.63 14.59
C ASP A 152 13.06 1.03 13.23
N PRO A 153 12.68 -0.26 13.15
CA PRO A 153 12.37 -0.92 11.89
C PRO A 153 11.14 -0.30 11.20
N VAL A 154 10.13 0.15 11.95
CA VAL A 154 8.94 0.81 11.37
C VAL A 154 9.32 2.14 10.74
N LEU A 155 10.16 2.93 11.41
CA LEU A 155 10.63 4.21 10.87
C LEU A 155 11.55 4.02 9.68
N LYS A 156 12.35 2.95 9.65
CA LYS A 156 13.22 2.65 8.51
C LYS A 156 12.40 2.46 7.23
N ASP A 157 11.31 1.70 7.29
CA ASP A 157 10.41 1.51 6.14
C ASP A 157 9.60 2.78 5.84
N GLY A 158 9.13 3.48 6.88
CA GLY A 158 8.42 4.74 6.76
C GLY A 158 9.25 5.89 6.18
N PHE A 159 10.58 5.85 6.30
CA PHE A 159 11.46 6.90 5.75
C PHE A 159 11.47 6.96 4.24
N LEU A 160 11.13 5.89 3.54
CA LEU A 160 10.92 5.95 2.10
C LEU A 160 9.88 7.01 1.75
N LEU A 161 8.76 7.02 2.46
CA LEU A 161 7.64 7.93 2.23
C LEU A 161 7.96 9.34 2.74
N SER A 162 8.22 9.46 4.05
CA SER A 162 8.34 10.75 4.73
C SER A 162 9.62 11.53 4.37
N ASN A 163 10.69 10.87 3.96
CA ASN A 163 11.94 11.54 3.58
C ASN A 163 12.18 11.52 2.07
N VAL A 164 12.18 10.33 1.44
CA VAL A 164 12.60 10.22 0.05
C VAL A 164 11.51 10.70 -0.89
N PHE A 165 10.29 10.16 -0.77
CA PHE A 165 9.21 10.48 -1.68
C PHE A 165 8.69 11.90 -1.47
N ASN A 166 8.49 12.35 -0.24
CA ASN A 166 8.17 13.75 0.08
C ASN A 166 9.15 14.72 -0.58
N ARG A 167 10.46 14.44 -0.49
CA ARG A 167 11.47 15.30 -1.09
C ARG A 167 11.33 15.38 -2.61
N ILE A 168 11.06 14.26 -3.29
CA ILE A 168 10.87 14.23 -4.74
C ILE A 168 9.71 15.15 -5.13
N ILE A 169 8.54 14.95 -4.52
CA ILE A 169 7.32 15.69 -4.84
C ILE A 169 7.50 17.17 -4.56
N ARG A 170 7.99 17.53 -3.37
CA ARG A 170 8.20 18.90 -2.97
C ARG A 170 9.22 19.62 -3.88
N THR A 171 10.32 18.95 -4.21
CA THR A 171 11.34 19.53 -5.11
C THR A 171 10.74 19.80 -6.48
N CYS A 172 9.96 18.87 -7.05
CA CYS A 172 9.34 19.08 -8.36
C CYS A 172 8.33 20.23 -8.33
N ILE A 173 7.45 20.30 -7.33
CA ILE A 173 6.45 21.38 -7.22
C ILE A 173 7.13 22.73 -6.98
N TYR A 174 8.12 22.83 -6.08
CA TYR A 174 8.86 24.07 -5.85
C TYR A 174 9.68 24.51 -7.08
N THR A 175 10.27 23.57 -7.82
CA THR A 175 10.96 23.91 -9.07
C THR A 175 9.96 24.44 -10.10
N THR A 176 8.77 23.85 -10.17
CA THR A 176 7.68 24.32 -11.04
C THR A 176 7.19 25.71 -10.63
N GLN A 177 7.01 25.96 -9.33
CA GLN A 177 6.63 27.29 -8.82
C GLN A 177 7.70 28.34 -9.14
N LYS A 178 8.97 27.97 -8.98
CA LYS A 178 10.09 28.92 -9.16
C LYS A 178 10.34 29.29 -10.62
N TYR A 179 10.25 28.35 -11.55
CA TYR A 179 10.68 28.53 -12.93
C TYR A 179 9.55 28.53 -13.98
N TYR A 180 8.36 28.09 -13.59
CA TYR A 180 7.20 27.87 -14.48
C TYR A 180 5.88 28.42 -13.90
N ASP A 181 5.94 29.35 -12.96
CA ASP A 181 4.76 29.97 -12.33
C ASP A 181 3.75 28.94 -11.77
N GLY A 182 4.22 27.79 -11.31
CA GLY A 182 3.39 26.71 -10.81
C GLY A 182 2.65 25.92 -11.89
N VAL A 183 3.08 26.05 -13.14
CA VAL A 183 2.55 25.27 -14.27
C VAL A 183 3.47 24.08 -14.52
N MET A 184 2.96 22.85 -14.32
CA MET A 184 3.69 21.62 -14.59
C MET A 184 3.93 21.50 -16.10
N PRO A 185 5.18 21.42 -16.56
CA PRO A 185 5.47 21.23 -17.96
C PRO A 185 5.07 19.81 -18.39
N VAL A 186 4.40 19.72 -19.52
CA VAL A 186 3.94 18.48 -20.13
C VAL A 186 4.63 18.29 -21.48
N GLY A 187 4.98 17.03 -21.80
CA GLY A 187 5.69 16.69 -23.02
C GLY A 187 5.95 15.19 -23.12
N GLU A 188 6.81 14.83 -24.05
CA GLU A 188 7.22 13.44 -24.24
C GLU A 188 8.12 12.98 -23.07
N VAL A 189 7.74 11.89 -22.42
CA VAL A 189 8.52 11.27 -21.35
C VAL A 189 9.68 10.50 -21.98
N SER A 190 10.87 10.63 -21.41
CA SER A 190 12.07 9.94 -21.91
C SER A 190 11.90 8.43 -21.92
N ALA A 191 12.31 7.77 -23.00
CA ALA A 191 12.16 6.32 -23.18
C ALA A 191 12.73 5.48 -22.00
N PRO A 192 13.90 5.78 -21.40
CA PRO A 192 14.39 5.05 -20.23
C PRO A 192 13.50 5.19 -18.98
N VAL A 193 12.73 6.28 -18.87
CA VAL A 193 11.79 6.52 -17.77
C VAL A 193 10.51 5.72 -18.00
N LEU A 194 9.97 5.71 -19.23
CA LEU A 194 8.82 4.88 -19.60
C LEU A 194 9.11 3.39 -19.38
N GLU A 195 10.26 2.91 -19.83
CA GLU A 195 10.66 1.51 -19.60
C GLU A 195 10.83 1.17 -18.12
N ALA A 196 11.36 2.10 -17.32
CA ALA A 196 11.45 1.91 -15.88
C ALA A 196 10.10 1.87 -15.19
N ALA A 197 9.15 2.72 -15.61
CA ALA A 197 7.78 2.73 -15.13
C ALA A 197 7.06 1.42 -15.50
N LYS A 198 7.12 1.04 -16.78
CA LYS A 198 6.54 -0.22 -17.27
C LYS A 198 7.04 -1.43 -16.50
N LYS A 199 8.38 -1.52 -16.31
CA LYS A 199 8.96 -2.62 -15.53
C LYS A 199 8.43 -2.63 -14.09
N ALA A 200 8.38 -1.47 -13.42
CA ALA A 200 7.89 -1.37 -12.05
C ALA A 200 6.41 -1.79 -11.94
N ILE A 201 5.56 -1.35 -12.87
CA ILE A 201 4.13 -1.71 -12.93
C ILE A 201 3.96 -3.22 -13.08
N LEU A 202 4.62 -3.83 -14.06
CA LEU A 202 4.49 -5.26 -14.34
C LEU A 202 5.04 -6.14 -13.20
N ASP A 203 6.18 -5.74 -12.60
CA ASP A 203 6.74 -6.44 -11.44
C ASP A 203 5.82 -6.31 -10.22
N TYR A 204 5.28 -5.11 -9.97
CA TYR A 204 4.33 -4.86 -8.89
C TYR A 204 3.06 -5.70 -9.05
N GLU A 205 2.41 -5.65 -10.23
CA GLU A 205 1.22 -6.43 -10.55
C GLU A 205 1.45 -7.92 -10.31
N ARG A 206 2.56 -8.46 -10.82
CA ARG A 206 2.94 -9.86 -10.63
C ARG A 206 3.04 -10.23 -9.15
N PHE A 207 3.69 -9.40 -8.33
CA PHE A 207 3.85 -9.67 -6.91
C PHE A 207 2.56 -9.49 -6.13
N MET A 208 1.73 -8.51 -6.47
CA MET A 208 0.40 -8.34 -5.89
C MET A 208 -0.49 -9.56 -6.20
N TYR A 209 -0.49 -10.03 -7.44
CA TYR A 209 -1.26 -11.21 -7.85
C TYR A 209 -0.82 -12.49 -7.15
N ARG A 210 0.45 -12.56 -6.71
CA ARG A 210 1.01 -13.69 -5.95
C ARG A 210 0.93 -13.50 -4.44
N PHE A 211 0.38 -12.41 -3.97
CA PHE A 211 0.35 -12.03 -2.54
C PHE A 211 1.76 -11.91 -1.91
N GLU A 212 2.76 -11.63 -2.73
CA GLU A 212 4.15 -11.41 -2.31
C GLU A 212 4.35 -9.91 -1.98
N PHE A 213 3.60 -9.38 -1.02
CA PHE A 213 3.54 -7.94 -0.72
C PHE A 213 4.89 -7.32 -0.39
N HIS A 214 5.78 -8.07 0.26
CA HIS A 214 7.14 -7.62 0.54
C HIS A 214 7.98 -7.38 -0.73
N GLN A 215 7.70 -8.12 -1.81
CA GLN A 215 8.32 -7.85 -3.10
C GLN A 215 7.71 -6.63 -3.78
N ALA A 216 6.40 -6.41 -3.63
CA ALA A 216 5.74 -5.21 -4.12
C ALA A 216 6.28 -3.95 -3.42
N THR A 217 6.49 -3.98 -2.09
CA THR A 217 7.12 -2.87 -1.37
C THR A 217 8.58 -2.64 -1.81
N TYR A 218 9.32 -3.70 -2.11
CA TYR A 218 10.69 -3.60 -2.64
C TYR A 218 10.73 -2.96 -4.05
N VAL A 219 9.78 -3.29 -4.92
CA VAL A 219 9.64 -2.64 -6.22
C VAL A 219 9.44 -1.14 -6.04
N LEU A 220 8.53 -0.75 -5.13
CA LEU A 220 8.26 0.66 -4.80
C LEU A 220 9.52 1.38 -4.27
N ASP A 221 10.22 0.78 -3.30
CA ASP A 221 11.46 1.37 -2.76
C ASP A 221 12.48 1.61 -3.87
N THR A 222 12.72 0.61 -4.69
CA THR A 222 13.68 0.68 -5.80
C THR A 222 13.28 1.76 -6.80
N TYR A 223 12.01 1.84 -7.17
CA TYR A 223 11.50 2.79 -8.16
C TYR A 223 11.54 4.23 -7.64
N ILE A 224 11.09 4.47 -6.42
CA ILE A 224 11.12 5.80 -5.78
C ILE A 224 12.57 6.29 -5.62
N ARG A 225 13.49 5.42 -5.21
CA ARG A 225 14.92 5.79 -5.12
C ARG A 225 15.54 6.08 -6.49
N LYS A 226 15.12 5.39 -7.54
CA LYS A 226 15.53 5.68 -8.91
C LYS A 226 15.06 7.06 -9.33
N ALA A 227 13.80 7.43 -9.05
CA ALA A 227 13.26 8.76 -9.31
C ALA A 227 14.05 9.85 -8.54
N SER A 228 14.36 9.59 -7.27
CA SER A 228 15.17 10.51 -6.45
C SER A 228 16.55 10.76 -7.04
N LYS A 229 17.25 9.70 -7.47
CA LYS A 229 18.60 9.81 -8.06
C LYS A 229 18.56 10.58 -9.38
N LEU A 230 17.59 10.30 -10.24
CA LEU A 230 17.40 10.99 -11.51
C LEU A 230 17.16 12.50 -11.28
N MET A 231 16.19 12.82 -10.43
CA MET A 231 15.82 14.19 -10.07
C MET A 231 17.03 14.99 -9.54
N VAL A 232 17.71 14.47 -8.52
CA VAL A 232 18.83 15.17 -7.88
C VAL A 232 19.97 15.43 -8.87
N LYS A 233 20.30 14.43 -9.70
CA LYS A 233 21.35 14.57 -10.69
C LYS A 233 20.98 15.59 -11.76
N GLN A 234 19.85 15.41 -12.42
CA GLN A 234 19.49 16.21 -13.60
C GLN A 234 19.10 17.65 -13.25
N LEU A 235 18.35 17.88 -12.15
CA LEU A 235 18.07 19.25 -11.70
C LEU A 235 19.36 19.95 -11.24
N GLY A 236 20.25 19.24 -10.54
CA GLY A 236 21.55 19.80 -10.16
C GLY A 236 22.45 20.15 -11.36
N ASP A 237 22.43 19.34 -12.42
CA ASP A 237 23.15 19.62 -13.65
C ASP A 237 22.50 20.79 -14.41
N ALA A 238 21.17 20.85 -14.45
CA ALA A 238 20.41 21.93 -15.07
C ALA A 238 20.65 23.30 -14.38
N ASP A 239 20.72 23.30 -13.05
CA ASP A 239 21.01 24.53 -12.28
C ASP A 239 22.44 25.01 -12.49
N LYS A 240 23.43 24.11 -12.49
CA LYS A 240 24.85 24.47 -12.72
C LYS A 240 25.12 25.00 -14.11
N LYS A 241 24.39 24.53 -15.12
CA LYS A 241 24.54 24.87 -16.52
C LYS A 241 23.54 25.93 -17.01
N GLU A 242 22.64 26.37 -16.15
CA GLU A 242 21.47 27.20 -16.49
C GLU A 242 20.64 26.63 -17.65
N ASP A 243 20.58 25.28 -17.74
CA ASP A 243 19.94 24.54 -18.82
C ASP A 243 18.43 24.42 -18.57
N ALA A 244 17.65 25.34 -19.12
CA ALA A 244 16.20 25.35 -19.01
C ALA A 244 15.53 24.12 -19.70
N GLN A 245 16.12 23.61 -20.80
CA GLN A 245 15.61 22.49 -21.53
C GLN A 245 15.77 21.19 -20.70
N LEU A 246 16.95 20.96 -20.12
CA LEU A 246 17.20 19.84 -19.23
C LEU A 246 16.30 19.91 -18.00
N ARG A 247 16.10 21.10 -17.42
CA ARG A 247 15.18 21.28 -16.28
C ARG A 247 13.75 20.92 -16.65
N ARG A 248 13.24 21.39 -17.80
CA ARG A 248 11.91 21.07 -18.30
C ARG A 248 11.74 19.55 -18.50
N GLN A 249 12.66 18.91 -19.21
CA GLN A 249 12.61 17.47 -19.46
C GLN A 249 12.67 16.66 -18.15
N THR A 250 13.50 17.08 -17.20
CA THR A 250 13.59 16.41 -15.90
C THR A 250 12.26 16.48 -15.14
N LEU A 251 11.57 17.62 -15.17
CA LEU A 251 10.25 17.73 -14.54
C LEU A 251 9.21 16.84 -15.22
N ILE A 252 9.16 16.79 -16.55
CA ILE A 252 8.27 15.88 -17.30
C ILE A 252 8.50 14.43 -16.86
N ASP A 253 9.75 14.00 -16.84
CA ASP A 253 10.15 12.64 -16.47
C ASP A 253 9.80 12.30 -15.01
N VAL A 254 10.15 13.21 -14.08
CA VAL A 254 9.95 12.93 -12.65
C VAL A 254 8.48 13.04 -12.25
N PHE A 255 7.67 13.93 -12.83
CA PHE A 255 6.24 13.96 -12.59
C PHE A 255 5.55 12.67 -13.07
N HIS A 256 5.98 12.10 -14.21
CA HIS A 256 5.51 10.79 -14.63
C HIS A 256 5.92 9.71 -13.62
N MET A 257 7.15 9.73 -13.11
CA MET A 257 7.58 8.78 -12.08
C MET A 257 6.82 8.96 -10.75
N ILE A 258 6.49 10.20 -10.35
CA ILE A 258 5.64 10.49 -9.18
C ILE A 258 4.26 9.86 -9.38
N ARG A 259 3.64 10.07 -10.55
CA ARG A 259 2.33 9.47 -10.88
C ARG A 259 2.38 7.95 -10.76
N THR A 260 3.32 7.30 -11.42
CA THR A 260 3.46 5.84 -11.35
C THR A 260 3.64 5.37 -9.91
N ALA A 261 4.56 5.99 -9.16
CA ALA A 261 4.79 5.63 -7.76
C ALA A 261 3.53 5.85 -6.88
N ALA A 262 2.80 6.95 -7.09
CA ALA A 262 1.59 7.27 -6.33
C ALA A 262 0.49 6.23 -6.57
N VAL A 263 0.25 5.81 -7.82
CA VAL A 263 -0.75 4.78 -8.13
C VAL A 263 -0.40 3.44 -7.51
N LEU A 264 0.86 3.00 -7.64
CA LEU A 264 1.30 1.73 -7.06
C LEU A 264 1.31 1.76 -5.51
N LEU A 265 1.54 2.92 -4.92
CA LEU A 265 1.58 3.11 -3.46
C LEU A 265 0.18 3.31 -2.85
N HIS A 266 -0.80 3.75 -3.64
CA HIS A 266 -2.13 4.12 -3.14
C HIS A 266 -2.81 3.06 -2.25
N PRO A 267 -2.78 1.75 -2.56
CA PRO A 267 -3.35 0.72 -1.68
C PRO A 267 -2.66 0.63 -0.31
N MET A 268 -1.42 1.08 -0.20
CA MET A 268 -0.61 0.98 1.02
C MET A 268 -0.64 2.26 1.85
N ALA A 269 -0.61 3.42 1.18
CA ALA A 269 -0.54 4.74 1.80
C ALA A 269 -1.53 5.71 1.12
N PRO A 270 -2.85 5.51 1.33
CA PRO A 270 -3.89 6.26 0.62
C PRO A 270 -3.90 7.75 0.96
N GLU A 271 -3.71 8.14 2.23
CA GLU A 271 -3.82 9.54 2.66
C GLU A 271 -2.76 10.43 1.97
N GLY A 272 -1.52 9.97 1.95
CA GLY A 272 -0.42 10.71 1.33
C GLY A 272 -0.55 10.76 -0.19
N THR A 273 -1.00 9.69 -0.82
CA THR A 273 -1.18 9.64 -2.29
C THR A 273 -2.40 10.43 -2.77
N GLU A 274 -3.50 10.44 -2.02
CA GLU A 274 -4.65 11.32 -2.29
C GLU A 274 -4.25 12.80 -2.20
N LYS A 275 -3.39 13.14 -1.25
CA LYS A 275 -2.84 14.49 -1.17
C LYS A 275 -1.96 14.85 -2.38
N ILE A 276 -1.23 13.87 -2.94
CA ILE A 276 -0.50 14.09 -4.19
C ILE A 276 -1.47 14.42 -5.32
N LEU A 277 -2.55 13.65 -5.48
CA LEU A 277 -3.58 13.90 -6.49
C LEU A 277 -4.18 15.31 -6.33
N GLU A 278 -4.51 15.72 -5.11
CA GLU A 278 -5.03 17.05 -4.79
C GLU A 278 -4.08 18.15 -5.27
N TYR A 279 -2.78 18.03 -5.00
CA TYR A 279 -1.79 19.04 -5.40
C TYR A 279 -1.48 19.03 -6.89
N LEU A 280 -1.62 17.87 -7.53
CA LEU A 280 -1.55 17.76 -8.99
C LEU A 280 -2.80 18.33 -9.67
N GLN A 281 -3.91 18.55 -8.96
CA GLN A 281 -5.19 19.02 -9.49
C GLN A 281 -5.71 18.16 -10.66
N LEU A 282 -5.54 16.85 -10.55
CA LEU A 282 -6.02 15.86 -11.51
C LEU A 282 -7.27 15.18 -10.98
N ASP A 283 -8.07 14.59 -11.86
CA ASP A 283 -9.27 13.86 -11.51
C ASP A 283 -9.00 12.41 -11.09
N LYS A 284 -10.03 11.70 -10.66
CA LYS A 284 -9.92 10.31 -10.17
C LYS A 284 -9.55 9.29 -11.26
N SER A 285 -9.58 9.62 -12.54
CA SER A 285 -9.07 8.76 -13.61
C SER A 285 -7.57 8.48 -13.45
N PHE A 286 -6.86 9.34 -12.71
CA PHE A 286 -5.49 9.15 -12.28
C PHE A 286 -5.23 7.78 -11.64
N TRP A 287 -6.23 7.23 -10.91
CA TRP A 287 -6.14 5.93 -10.24
C TRP A 287 -6.51 4.74 -11.12
N SER A 288 -7.05 4.98 -12.32
CA SER A 288 -7.52 3.91 -13.20
C SER A 288 -6.37 3.00 -13.63
N TRP A 289 -6.54 1.70 -13.37
CA TRP A 289 -5.60 0.68 -13.83
C TRP A 289 -5.61 0.50 -15.35
N ASP A 290 -6.74 0.79 -16.01
CA ASP A 290 -6.85 0.74 -17.48
C ASP A 290 -5.92 1.75 -18.16
N HIS A 291 -5.53 2.81 -17.44
CA HIS A 291 -4.62 3.85 -17.90
C HIS A 291 -3.26 3.81 -17.22
N ILE A 292 -2.88 2.67 -16.64
CA ILE A 292 -1.67 2.59 -15.80
C ILE A 292 -0.39 2.88 -16.58
N PHE A 293 -0.33 2.52 -17.85
CA PHE A 293 0.83 2.74 -18.72
C PHE A 293 0.85 4.11 -19.41
N GLU A 294 -0.25 4.87 -19.33
CA GLU A 294 -0.33 6.17 -19.94
C GLU A 294 0.64 7.18 -19.31
N PRO A 295 1.26 8.06 -20.10
CA PRO A 295 2.09 9.12 -19.55
C PRO A 295 1.25 10.13 -18.77
N ILE A 296 1.87 10.87 -17.85
CA ILE A 296 1.13 11.88 -17.06
C ILE A 296 0.43 12.93 -17.95
N SER A 297 0.97 13.19 -19.14
CA SER A 297 0.39 14.09 -20.13
C SER A 297 -1.02 13.69 -20.57
N PHE A 298 -1.36 12.41 -20.54
CA PHE A 298 -2.70 11.91 -20.85
C PHE A 298 -3.75 12.54 -19.92
N PHE A 299 -3.45 12.58 -18.62
CA PHE A 299 -4.35 13.11 -17.59
C PHE A 299 -4.45 14.63 -17.59
N CYS A 300 -3.53 15.32 -18.27
CA CYS A 300 -3.50 16.78 -18.44
C CYS A 300 -4.07 17.21 -19.81
N GLY A 301 -4.65 16.31 -20.59
CA GLY A 301 -5.09 16.61 -21.97
C GLY A 301 -3.96 17.04 -22.91
N GLY A 302 -2.72 16.64 -22.63
CA GLY A 302 -1.53 16.94 -23.44
C GLY A 302 -1.04 18.39 -23.35
N GLN A 303 -1.57 19.20 -22.42
CA GLN A 303 -1.23 20.61 -22.25
C GLN A 303 -0.54 20.85 -20.89
N ASP A 304 0.29 21.88 -20.83
CA ASP A 304 0.90 22.34 -19.57
C ASP A 304 -0.18 22.62 -18.53
N HIS A 305 0.00 22.09 -17.30
CA HIS A 305 -1.06 21.93 -16.32
C HIS A 305 -0.75 22.70 -15.03
N LYS A 306 -1.71 23.51 -14.56
CA LYS A 306 -1.54 24.29 -13.31
C LYS A 306 -1.63 23.38 -12.10
N LEU A 307 -0.63 23.48 -11.21
CA LEU A 307 -0.60 22.77 -9.93
C LEU A 307 -1.20 23.63 -8.81
N LYS A 308 -1.70 22.98 -7.76
CA LYS A 308 -2.00 23.66 -6.51
C LYS A 308 -0.72 24.23 -5.90
N PHE A 309 -0.78 25.46 -5.39
CA PHE A 309 0.37 26.08 -4.74
C PHE A 309 0.76 25.27 -3.50
N LEU A 310 2.06 24.95 -3.40
CA LEU A 310 2.62 24.24 -2.26
C LEU A 310 3.19 25.23 -1.26
N GLU A 311 2.52 25.33 -0.12
CA GLU A 311 2.99 26.13 1.02
C GLU A 311 4.26 25.53 1.63
N PRO A 312 5.12 26.37 2.25
CA PRO A 312 6.30 25.87 2.97
C PRO A 312 5.93 24.84 4.05
N ARG A 313 6.77 23.84 4.21
CA ARG A 313 6.64 22.78 5.24
C ARG A 313 5.44 21.83 5.11
N VAL A 314 4.76 21.81 3.98
CA VAL A 314 3.73 20.81 3.69
C VAL A 314 4.41 19.49 3.38
N ASP A 315 4.01 18.44 4.09
CA ASP A 315 4.38 17.06 3.82
C ASP A 315 3.18 16.28 3.28
N PHE A 316 3.42 15.43 2.29
CA PHE A 316 2.42 14.51 1.73
C PHE A 316 2.27 13.29 2.66
N PHE A 317 3.38 12.74 3.09
CA PHE A 317 3.44 11.66 4.07
C PHE A 317 3.96 12.22 5.38
N THR A 318 3.09 12.31 6.38
CA THR A 318 3.40 12.93 7.66
C THR A 318 4.16 11.97 8.58
N ARG A 319 4.96 12.53 9.48
CA ARG A 319 5.52 11.80 10.62
C ARG A 319 4.57 11.91 11.80
N HIS A 320 4.55 10.88 12.64
CA HIS A 320 3.79 10.96 13.89
C HIS A 320 4.41 12.03 14.83
N PRO A 321 3.58 12.81 15.58
CA PRO A 321 4.09 13.86 16.47
C PRO A 321 5.15 13.39 17.47
N SER A 322 5.05 12.16 18.00
CA SER A 322 6.03 11.56 18.90
C SER A 322 7.44 11.43 18.30
N GLN A 323 7.56 11.48 16.97
CA GLN A 323 8.84 11.35 16.26
C GLN A 323 9.61 12.68 16.16
N PHE A 324 8.98 13.81 16.53
CA PHE A 324 9.63 15.13 16.57
C PHE A 324 10.24 15.42 17.96
N ALA A 325 9.71 14.85 19.01
CA ALA A 325 10.13 15.11 20.38
C ALA A 325 11.55 14.55 20.73
N GLN A 326 12.14 13.72 19.87
CA GLN A 326 13.47 13.13 20.08
C GLN A 326 14.63 14.02 19.59
N SER A 327 14.36 15.12 18.87
CA SER A 327 15.41 16.02 18.37
C SER A 327 15.79 17.15 19.34
N GLU A 328 15.05 17.36 20.42
CA GLU A 328 15.33 18.42 21.40
C GLU A 328 16.15 17.95 22.62
N GLY A 329 16.49 16.65 22.69
CA GLY A 329 17.18 16.05 23.85
C GLY A 329 18.69 15.85 23.72
N THR A 330 19.36 16.38 22.68
CA THR A 330 20.80 16.17 22.45
C THR A 330 21.65 17.45 22.52
N GLU A 331 21.12 18.53 23.10
CA GLU A 331 21.92 19.68 23.50
C GLU A 331 21.84 19.85 25.04
N GLN A 332 22.64 19.07 25.76
CA GLN A 332 23.18 19.40 27.06
C GLN A 332 24.52 18.71 27.26
#